data_437b26e81138b3f985d096d87ee0ee24
#
_entry.id   437b26e81138b3f985d096d87ee0ee24
#
_cell.length_a   1.000
_cell.length_b   1.000
_cell.length_c   1.000
_cell.angle_alpha   90.00
_cell.angle_beta   90.00
_cell.angle_gamma   90.00
#
_symmetry.space_group_name_H-M   'P 1'
#
loop_
_entity.id
_entity.type
_entity.pdbx_description
1 polymer ?
#
loop_
_entity_poly.entity_id
_entity_poly.type
_entity_poly.pdbx_seq_one_letter_code
_entity_poly.pdbx_strand_id
1 'polypeptide(L)'
;MGSIFECKCKKCGYEFCSFVGAGVTYPIDYCEMVKKMKEGEFGQQGKKFFETFPNGAITCKNIVVQCKDCKNLMTVPELALYIPKEGYDPAKMNRNIPWTIGFSAKEYDYIAPDELENNYDFLEYYEHRCTKCSGHTSVVPGFTECRNGDTDRYVECPECGSMMEIRMTGKWD
;
A
#
# COMPACT_ATOMS: atom_id res chain seq x y z
N MET A 1 -0.16 12.61 0.31
CA MET A 1 0.61 12.98 -0.92
C MET A 1 1.42 11.78 -1.34
N GLY A 2 1.26 11.31 -2.57
CA GLY A 2 1.97 10.19 -3.12
C GLY A 2 2.96 10.61 -4.22
N SER A 3 3.71 9.64 -4.76
CA SER A 3 4.71 9.86 -5.81
C SER A 3 4.38 9.04 -7.04
N ILE A 4 4.65 9.61 -8.21
CA ILE A 4 4.53 8.94 -9.50
C ILE A 4 5.90 8.41 -9.89
N PHE A 5 5.97 7.11 -10.18
CA PHE A 5 7.20 6.46 -10.63
C PHE A 5 6.97 5.82 -11.98
N GLU A 6 7.99 5.90 -12.82
CA GLU A 6 8.02 5.29 -14.13
C GLU A 6 9.31 4.49 -14.32
N CYS A 7 9.22 3.40 -15.06
CA CYS A 7 10.37 2.71 -15.58
C CYS A 7 10.12 2.24 -17.02
N LYS A 8 11.19 2.30 -17.85
CA LYS A 8 11.14 1.90 -19.25
C LYS A 8 12.32 0.99 -19.59
N CYS A 9 12.02 -0.14 -20.20
CA CYS A 9 13.04 -1.05 -20.68
C CYS A 9 13.64 -0.55 -21.99
N LYS A 10 14.95 -0.25 -21.99
CA LYS A 10 15.68 0.19 -23.20
C LYS A 10 15.82 -0.93 -24.25
N LYS A 11 15.70 -2.20 -23.84
CA LYS A 11 15.89 -3.36 -24.72
C LYS A 11 14.62 -3.78 -25.47
N CYS A 12 13.47 -3.87 -24.76
CA CYS A 12 12.22 -4.37 -25.36
C CYS A 12 11.11 -3.34 -25.43
N GLY A 13 11.30 -2.13 -24.86
CA GLY A 13 10.29 -1.07 -24.85
C GLY A 13 9.19 -1.24 -23.82
N TYR A 14 9.24 -2.24 -22.94
CA TYR A 14 8.27 -2.38 -21.85
C TYR A 14 8.27 -1.14 -20.97
N GLU A 15 7.08 -0.67 -20.62
CA GLU A 15 6.86 0.50 -19.75
C GLU A 15 5.97 0.14 -18.57
N PHE A 16 6.28 0.68 -17.40
CA PHE A 16 5.46 0.55 -16.21
C PHE A 16 5.42 1.90 -15.48
N CYS A 17 4.20 2.34 -15.14
CA CYS A 17 3.95 3.55 -14.36
C CYS A 17 3.14 3.18 -13.11
N SER A 18 3.49 3.77 -11.98
CA SER A 18 2.83 3.52 -10.69
C SER A 18 2.65 4.78 -9.87
N PHE A 19 1.48 4.88 -9.25
CA PHE A 19 1.14 5.89 -8.24
C PHE A 19 1.35 5.26 -6.86
N VAL A 20 2.42 5.62 -6.18
CA VAL A 20 2.87 5.04 -4.90
C VAL A 20 2.58 6.00 -3.75
N GLY A 21 2.27 5.44 -2.58
CA GLY A 21 1.94 6.21 -1.39
C GLY A 21 0.43 6.38 -1.19
N ALA A 22 0.05 7.35 -0.39
CA ALA A 22 -1.35 7.67 -0.06
C ALA A 22 -1.73 9.02 -0.67
N GLY A 23 -2.87 9.08 -1.37
CA GLY A 23 -3.47 10.31 -1.88
C GLY A 23 -4.48 10.92 -0.91
N VAL A 24 -5.13 12.00 -1.34
CA VAL A 24 -6.20 12.68 -0.61
C VAL A 24 -7.40 11.75 -0.34
N THR A 25 -7.59 10.73 -1.16
CA THR A 25 -8.65 9.72 -1.03
C THR A 25 -8.38 8.67 0.04
N TYR A 26 -7.23 8.72 0.72
CA TYR A 26 -6.82 7.72 1.71
C TYR A 26 -7.93 7.33 2.71
N PRO A 27 -8.72 8.25 3.30
CA PRO A 27 -9.78 7.88 4.23
C PRO A 27 -10.87 7.00 3.59
N ILE A 28 -11.22 7.27 2.34
CA ILE A 28 -12.21 6.51 1.57
C ILE A 28 -11.64 5.13 1.23
N ASP A 29 -10.43 5.12 0.69
CA ASP A 29 -9.73 3.90 0.28
C ASP A 29 -9.52 2.97 1.49
N TYR A 30 -9.16 3.54 2.66
CA TYR A 30 -9.02 2.80 3.92
C TYR A 30 -10.31 2.09 4.33
N CYS A 31 -11.42 2.82 4.39
CA CYS A 31 -12.72 2.24 4.78
C CYS A 31 -13.17 1.15 3.80
N GLU A 32 -12.97 1.36 2.51
CA GLU A 32 -13.29 0.38 1.47
C GLU A 32 -12.42 -0.88 1.61
N MET A 33 -11.10 -0.73 1.83
CA MET A 33 -10.19 -1.86 2.01
C MET A 33 -10.53 -2.66 3.27
N VAL A 34 -10.80 -1.99 4.41
CA VAL A 34 -11.23 -2.67 5.65
C VAL A 34 -12.51 -3.47 5.40
N LYS A 35 -13.50 -2.89 4.72
CA LYS A 35 -14.74 -3.59 4.37
C LYS A 35 -14.47 -4.82 3.53
N LYS A 36 -13.73 -4.70 2.43
CA LYS A 36 -13.38 -5.81 1.53
C LYS A 36 -12.60 -6.92 2.25
N MET A 37 -11.68 -6.56 3.15
CA MET A 37 -10.95 -7.54 3.95
C MET A 37 -11.87 -8.31 4.90
N LYS A 38 -12.78 -7.63 5.59
CA LYS A 38 -13.79 -8.25 6.48
C LYS A 38 -14.74 -9.18 5.71
N GLU A 39 -15.10 -8.83 4.49
CA GLU A 39 -15.93 -9.63 3.58
C GLU A 39 -15.16 -10.81 2.97
N GLY A 40 -13.83 -10.82 3.06
CA GLY A 40 -12.97 -11.89 2.57
C GLY A 40 -12.61 -11.77 1.09
N GLU A 41 -12.82 -10.62 0.45
CA GLU A 41 -12.42 -10.38 -0.94
C GLU A 41 -10.90 -10.50 -1.15
N PHE A 42 -10.12 -10.19 -0.11
CA PHE A 42 -8.68 -10.43 -0.06
C PHE A 42 -8.30 -11.81 0.53
N GLY A 43 -9.24 -12.77 0.54
CA GLY A 43 -9.01 -14.12 1.05
C GLY A 43 -9.09 -14.22 2.58
N GLN A 44 -8.67 -15.38 3.10
CA GLN A 44 -8.90 -15.74 4.50
C GLN A 44 -7.99 -14.99 5.49
N GLN A 45 -6.82 -14.52 5.08
CA GLN A 45 -5.89 -13.81 5.99
C GLN A 45 -6.53 -12.54 6.56
N GLY A 46 -7.02 -11.64 5.69
CA GLY A 46 -7.65 -10.39 6.10
C GLY A 46 -8.93 -10.60 6.92
N LYS A 47 -9.76 -11.57 6.51
CA LYS A 47 -11.00 -11.90 7.22
C LYS A 47 -10.72 -12.38 8.65
N LYS A 48 -9.85 -13.37 8.80
CA LYS A 48 -9.45 -13.91 10.12
C LYS A 48 -8.79 -12.87 11.00
N PHE A 49 -8.00 -11.95 10.42
CA PHE A 49 -7.41 -10.86 11.15
C PHE A 49 -8.48 -10.02 11.85
N PHE A 50 -9.48 -9.53 11.13
CA PHE A 50 -10.54 -8.70 11.72
C PHE A 50 -11.53 -9.48 12.61
N GLU A 51 -11.68 -10.77 12.40
CA GLU A 51 -12.43 -11.66 13.32
C GLU A 51 -11.70 -11.79 14.67
N THR A 52 -10.35 -11.86 14.64
CA THR A 52 -9.52 -11.99 15.85
C THR A 52 -9.28 -10.64 16.53
N PHE A 53 -9.08 -9.59 15.74
CA PHE A 53 -8.77 -8.24 16.20
C PHE A 53 -9.79 -7.24 15.63
N PRO A 54 -11.00 -7.12 16.22
CA PRO A 54 -12.05 -6.22 15.70
C PRO A 54 -11.62 -4.75 15.61
N ASN A 55 -10.71 -4.31 16.50
CA ASN A 55 -10.10 -2.97 16.52
C ASN A 55 -8.75 -2.92 15.78
N GLY A 56 -8.41 -3.95 15.02
CA GLY A 56 -7.21 -3.97 14.18
C GLY A 56 -7.27 -2.89 13.10
N ALA A 57 -6.10 -2.51 12.60
CA ALA A 57 -5.95 -1.50 11.57
C ALA A 57 -5.05 -2.02 10.43
N ILE A 58 -5.08 -1.31 9.30
CA ILE A 58 -4.27 -1.63 8.12
C ILE A 58 -3.58 -0.38 7.58
N THR A 59 -2.55 -0.57 6.76
CA THR A 59 -2.16 0.45 5.79
C THR A 59 -2.83 0.17 4.45
N CYS A 60 -3.24 1.21 3.72
CA CYS A 60 -3.75 1.06 2.34
C CYS A 60 -3.02 1.97 1.34
N LYS A 61 -1.83 2.46 1.72
CA LYS A 61 -0.97 3.18 0.76
C LYS A 61 -0.55 2.24 -0.38
N ASN A 62 -0.49 2.76 -1.59
CA ASN A 62 -0.04 1.99 -2.74
C ASN A 62 1.46 1.71 -2.67
N ILE A 63 1.83 0.48 -2.97
CA ILE A 63 3.21 0.02 -3.13
C ILE A 63 3.37 -0.73 -4.45
N VAL A 64 4.61 -0.89 -4.91
CA VAL A 64 4.92 -1.75 -6.05
C VAL A 64 5.50 -3.07 -5.55
N VAL A 65 4.94 -4.16 -6.07
CA VAL A 65 5.44 -5.51 -5.86
C VAL A 65 5.85 -6.14 -7.19
N GLN A 66 6.85 -7.02 -7.14
CA GLN A 66 7.26 -7.84 -8.27
C GLN A 66 7.06 -9.32 -7.98
N CYS A 67 6.51 -10.04 -8.93
CA CYS A 67 6.38 -11.50 -8.84
C CYS A 67 7.76 -12.16 -8.87
N LYS A 68 7.99 -13.10 -7.96
CA LYS A 68 9.27 -13.85 -7.90
C LYS A 68 9.44 -14.77 -9.10
N ASP A 69 8.34 -15.29 -9.65
CA ASP A 69 8.35 -16.28 -10.74
C ASP A 69 8.35 -15.60 -12.12
N CYS A 70 7.31 -14.87 -12.47
CA CYS A 70 7.15 -14.28 -13.81
C CYS A 70 7.61 -12.83 -13.91
N LYS A 71 8.18 -12.24 -12.86
CA LYS A 71 8.68 -10.86 -12.78
C LYS A 71 7.64 -9.77 -13.03
N ASN A 72 6.36 -10.11 -13.17
CA ASN A 72 5.29 -9.14 -13.38
C ASN A 72 5.30 -8.06 -12.27
N LEU A 73 5.25 -6.80 -12.68
CA LEU A 73 5.15 -5.64 -11.77
C LEU A 73 3.68 -5.30 -11.54
N MET A 74 3.32 -5.00 -10.30
CA MET A 74 1.96 -4.64 -9.93
C MET A 74 1.97 -3.53 -8.88
N THR A 75 1.05 -2.58 -9.02
CA THR A 75 0.70 -1.63 -7.96
C THR A 75 -0.42 -2.24 -7.13
N VAL A 76 -0.21 -2.35 -5.83
CA VAL A 76 -1.17 -2.93 -4.88
C VAL A 76 -1.24 -2.09 -3.60
N PRO A 77 -2.36 -2.07 -2.87
CA PRO A 77 -2.39 -1.53 -1.51
C PRO A 77 -1.49 -2.38 -0.60
N GLU A 78 -0.73 -1.76 0.30
CA GLU A 78 0.24 -2.47 1.15
C GLU A 78 -0.41 -3.52 2.05
N LEU A 79 -1.55 -3.19 2.65
CA LEU A 79 -2.34 -4.04 3.55
C LEU A 79 -1.51 -4.64 4.71
N ALA A 80 -0.54 -3.89 5.23
CA ALA A 80 0.12 -4.27 6.47
C ALA A 80 -0.88 -4.23 7.63
N LEU A 81 -0.86 -5.26 8.47
CA LEU A 81 -1.80 -5.49 9.56
C LEU A 81 -1.22 -4.98 10.88
N TYR A 82 -2.03 -4.29 11.65
CA TYR A 82 -1.65 -3.66 12.92
C TYR A 82 -2.66 -3.96 14.01
N ILE A 83 -2.18 -4.13 15.24
CA ILE A 83 -3.03 -4.29 16.43
C ILE A 83 -2.86 -3.08 17.36
N PRO A 84 -3.93 -2.60 18.04
CA PRO A 84 -3.80 -1.50 18.96
C PRO A 84 -2.86 -1.87 20.11
N LYS A 85 -1.99 -0.92 20.49
CA LYS A 85 -1.12 -1.05 21.66
C LYS A 85 -1.93 -1.23 22.93
N GLU A 86 -1.32 -1.87 23.93
CA GLU A 86 -1.96 -2.06 25.23
C GLU A 86 -2.44 -0.72 25.82
N GLY A 87 -3.71 -0.68 26.24
CA GLY A 87 -4.34 0.52 26.78
C GLY A 87 -4.85 1.53 25.76
N TYR A 88 -4.58 1.34 24.47
CA TYR A 88 -5.13 2.19 23.41
C TYR A 88 -6.51 1.68 22.95
N ASP A 89 -7.51 2.59 22.99
CA ASP A 89 -8.87 2.31 22.54
C ASP A 89 -9.24 3.25 21.39
N PRO A 90 -9.22 2.77 20.14
CA PRO A 90 -9.52 3.61 18.98
C PRO A 90 -10.95 4.19 18.99
N ALA A 91 -11.90 3.55 19.68
CA ALA A 91 -13.28 4.04 19.77
C ALA A 91 -13.42 5.31 20.63
N LYS A 92 -12.44 5.58 21.50
CA LYS A 92 -12.42 6.79 22.37
C LYS A 92 -11.73 7.98 21.72
N MET A 93 -11.12 7.80 20.55
CA MET A 93 -10.41 8.88 19.88
C MET A 93 -11.38 9.82 19.17
N ASN A 94 -11.30 11.11 19.53
CA ASN A 94 -11.96 12.17 18.79
C ASN A 94 -11.12 12.48 17.54
N ARG A 95 -11.41 11.81 16.43
CA ARG A 95 -10.69 12.02 15.15
C ARG A 95 -11.18 13.31 14.51
N ASN A 96 -10.47 14.40 14.75
CA ASN A 96 -10.63 15.62 13.97
C ASN A 96 -10.02 15.37 12.58
N ILE A 97 -10.86 15.07 11.61
CA ILE A 97 -10.46 15.01 10.22
C ILE A 97 -10.26 16.45 9.72
N PRO A 98 -9.04 16.91 9.46
CA PRO A 98 -8.76 18.34 9.31
C PRO A 98 -9.46 18.99 8.12
N TRP A 99 -9.79 18.23 7.08
CA TRP A 99 -10.54 18.70 5.92
C TRP A 99 -10.82 17.53 4.95
N THR A 100 -12.03 17.47 4.48
CA THR A 100 -12.45 16.56 3.44
C THR A 100 -12.99 17.38 2.29
N ILE A 101 -12.41 17.24 1.13
CA ILE A 101 -12.90 17.88 -0.09
C ILE A 101 -14.28 17.30 -0.39
N GLY A 102 -15.35 18.00 0.04
CA GLY A 102 -16.73 17.68 -0.29
C GLY A 102 -17.34 16.45 0.42
N PHE A 103 -16.64 15.85 1.39
CA PHE A 103 -17.17 14.72 2.16
C PHE A 103 -17.36 15.07 3.63
N SER A 104 -18.42 14.55 4.26
CA SER A 104 -18.64 14.71 5.69
C SER A 104 -17.63 13.90 6.47
N ALA A 105 -16.87 14.55 7.35
CA ALA A 105 -15.86 13.92 8.20
C ALA A 105 -16.43 12.81 9.12
N LYS A 106 -17.74 12.77 9.32
CA LYS A 106 -18.41 11.76 10.14
C LYS A 106 -18.65 10.43 9.42
N GLU A 107 -18.45 10.37 8.12
CA GLU A 107 -18.77 9.17 7.32
C GLU A 107 -17.62 8.15 7.23
N TYR A 108 -16.40 8.55 7.61
CA TYR A 108 -15.22 7.69 7.45
C TYR A 108 -14.52 7.45 8.78
N ASP A 109 -14.63 6.23 9.28
CA ASP A 109 -13.87 5.75 10.45
C ASP A 109 -12.55 5.13 9.99
N TYR A 110 -11.55 5.98 9.70
CA TYR A 110 -10.25 5.56 9.22
C TYR A 110 -9.15 5.80 10.26
N ILE A 111 -8.09 5.03 10.19
CA ILE A 111 -6.88 5.21 11.00
C ILE A 111 -5.84 5.96 10.16
N ALA A 112 -5.40 7.11 10.63
CA ALA A 112 -4.39 7.90 9.93
C ALA A 112 -3.00 7.24 10.04
N PRO A 113 -2.08 7.47 9.06
CA PRO A 113 -0.74 6.87 9.11
C PRO A 113 0.06 7.21 10.37
N ASP A 114 -0.03 8.43 10.87
CA ASP A 114 0.60 8.86 12.12
C ASP A 114 -0.03 8.22 13.35
N GLU A 115 -1.34 7.96 13.34
CA GLU A 115 -2.02 7.21 14.38
C GLU A 115 -1.55 5.75 14.42
N LEU A 116 -1.37 5.12 13.25
CA LEU A 116 -0.81 3.76 13.14
C LEU A 116 0.60 3.70 13.76
N GLU A 117 1.49 4.61 13.40
CA GLU A 117 2.86 4.64 13.91
C GLU A 117 2.91 4.82 15.44
N ASN A 118 2.05 5.67 16.00
CA ASN A 118 2.09 6.02 17.41
C ASN A 118 1.35 5.04 18.31
N ASN A 119 0.22 4.49 17.86
CA ASN A 119 -0.75 3.82 18.73
C ASN A 119 -0.99 2.35 18.40
N TYR A 120 -0.33 1.83 17.36
CA TYR A 120 -0.48 0.44 16.95
C TYR A 120 0.88 -0.26 16.86
N ASP A 121 0.87 -1.55 17.09
CA ASP A 121 2.00 -2.44 16.83
C ASP A 121 1.80 -3.16 15.51
N PHE A 122 2.87 -3.20 14.69
CA PHE A 122 2.88 -3.97 13.47
C PHE A 122 2.79 -5.46 13.78
N LEU A 123 1.88 -6.17 13.11
CA LEU A 123 1.71 -7.61 13.25
C LEU A 123 2.38 -8.37 12.10
N GLU A 124 1.90 -8.14 10.88
CA GLU A 124 2.42 -8.82 9.68
C GLU A 124 2.04 -8.07 8.40
N TYR A 125 2.71 -8.42 7.28
CA TYR A 125 2.30 -7.98 5.95
C TYR A 125 1.27 -8.95 5.35
N TYR A 126 0.31 -8.38 4.61
CA TYR A 126 -0.57 -9.17 3.76
C TYR A 126 0.24 -9.77 2.59
N GLU A 127 0.01 -11.05 2.31
CA GLU A 127 0.73 -11.76 1.27
C GLU A 127 0.02 -11.61 -0.10
N HIS A 128 0.50 -10.68 -0.92
CA HIS A 128 0.00 -10.50 -2.27
C HIS A 128 0.40 -11.65 -3.19
N ARG A 129 -0.53 -12.05 -4.06
CA ARG A 129 -0.29 -13.02 -5.11
C ARG A 129 -0.26 -12.34 -6.48
N CYS A 130 0.58 -12.84 -7.37
CA CYS A 130 0.66 -12.33 -8.73
C CYS A 130 -0.64 -12.56 -9.49
N THR A 131 -1.19 -11.52 -10.10
CA THR A 131 -2.42 -11.61 -10.90
C THR A 131 -2.23 -12.38 -12.21
N LYS A 132 -0.97 -12.52 -12.70
CA LYS A 132 -0.64 -13.22 -13.95
C LYS A 132 -0.42 -14.73 -13.76
N CYS A 133 0.24 -15.14 -12.67
CA CYS A 133 0.63 -16.56 -12.47
C CYS A 133 0.34 -17.10 -11.06
N SER A 134 -0.31 -16.32 -10.20
CA SER A 134 -0.59 -16.64 -8.78
C SER A 134 0.65 -16.91 -7.92
N GLY A 135 1.85 -16.64 -8.44
CA GLY A 135 3.12 -16.77 -7.73
C GLY A 135 3.27 -15.77 -6.58
N HIS A 136 4.24 -16.01 -5.71
CA HIS A 136 4.58 -15.11 -4.61
C HIS A 136 5.16 -13.79 -5.12
N THR A 137 4.92 -12.73 -4.39
CA THR A 137 5.45 -11.40 -4.70
C THR A 137 6.42 -10.92 -3.63
N SER A 138 7.21 -9.92 -3.97
CA SER A 138 8.03 -9.16 -3.03
C SER A 138 7.91 -7.67 -3.32
N VAL A 139 7.96 -6.85 -2.28
CA VAL A 139 8.00 -5.38 -2.42
C VAL A 139 9.26 -4.98 -3.17
N VAL A 140 9.15 -4.01 -4.09
CA VAL A 140 10.28 -3.41 -4.79
C VAL A 140 10.67 -2.10 -4.10
N PRO A 141 11.76 -2.07 -3.31
CA PRO A 141 12.13 -0.90 -2.50
C PRO A 141 12.41 0.36 -3.34
N GLY A 142 12.80 0.19 -4.61
CA GLY A 142 13.10 1.30 -5.52
C GLY A 142 11.91 2.22 -5.81
N PHE A 143 10.67 1.79 -5.57
CA PHE A 143 9.46 2.59 -5.71
C PHE A 143 9.04 3.27 -4.39
N THR A 144 9.97 3.73 -3.61
CA THR A 144 9.70 4.52 -2.39
C THR A 144 10.28 5.91 -2.53
N GLU A 145 9.77 6.89 -1.78
CA GLU A 145 10.36 8.24 -1.78
C GLU A 145 11.82 8.20 -1.34
N CYS A 146 12.68 8.94 -2.03
CA CYS A 146 14.08 9.08 -1.65
C CYS A 146 14.19 9.81 -0.32
N ARG A 147 14.69 9.13 0.69
CA ARG A 147 15.39 9.81 1.78
C ARG A 147 16.87 9.87 1.38
N ASN A 148 17.34 11.10 1.06
CA ASN A 148 18.76 11.41 0.83
C ASN A 148 19.45 10.79 -0.40
N GLY A 149 19.07 11.21 -1.61
CA GLY A 149 19.97 11.17 -2.77
C GLY A 149 20.36 9.79 -3.33
N ASP A 150 19.67 8.72 -2.97
CA ASP A 150 19.88 7.38 -3.52
C ASP A 150 19.43 7.36 -4.98
N THR A 151 20.42 7.35 -5.90
CA THR A 151 20.20 7.56 -7.34
C THR A 151 20.06 6.26 -8.13
N ASP A 152 20.47 5.11 -7.59
CA ASP A 152 20.54 3.86 -8.38
C ASP A 152 19.39 2.91 -8.03
N ARG A 153 18.24 3.18 -8.63
CA ARG A 153 17.05 2.36 -8.45
C ARG A 153 16.75 1.60 -9.71
N TYR A 154 16.79 0.29 -9.60
CA TYR A 154 16.57 -0.61 -10.73
C TYR A 154 15.57 -1.70 -10.39
N VAL A 155 14.86 -2.18 -11.43
CA VAL A 155 13.96 -3.33 -11.36
C VAL A 155 14.13 -4.18 -12.61
N GLU A 156 13.99 -5.49 -12.47
CA GLU A 156 14.07 -6.42 -13.58
C GLU A 156 12.85 -6.31 -14.50
N CYS A 157 13.06 -6.19 -15.80
CA CYS A 157 12.00 -6.15 -16.80
C CYS A 157 11.27 -7.49 -16.88
N PRO A 158 9.93 -7.53 -16.75
CA PRO A 158 9.18 -8.78 -16.82
C PRO A 158 9.18 -9.45 -18.19
N GLU A 159 9.48 -8.70 -19.26
CA GLU A 159 9.43 -9.22 -20.63
C GLU A 159 10.78 -9.75 -21.13
N CYS A 160 11.91 -9.19 -20.68
CA CYS A 160 13.22 -9.57 -21.24
C CYS A 160 14.34 -9.72 -20.20
N GLY A 161 14.05 -9.55 -18.91
CA GLY A 161 15.03 -9.70 -17.83
C GLY A 161 16.07 -8.57 -17.70
N SER A 162 16.04 -7.56 -18.57
CA SER A 162 16.99 -6.44 -18.50
C SER A 162 16.64 -5.50 -17.35
N MET A 163 17.64 -4.90 -16.72
CA MET A 163 17.41 -3.91 -15.64
C MET A 163 16.81 -2.61 -16.20
N MET A 164 15.78 -2.11 -15.56
CA MET A 164 15.12 -0.86 -15.86
C MET A 164 15.38 0.12 -14.72
N GLU A 165 15.76 1.34 -15.07
CA GLU A 165 15.91 2.44 -14.12
C GLU A 165 14.52 2.93 -13.67
N ILE A 166 14.34 3.08 -12.36
CA ILE A 166 13.12 3.63 -11.76
C ILE A 166 13.32 5.13 -11.57
N ARG A 167 12.40 5.92 -12.10
CA ARG A 167 12.44 7.39 -12.01
C ARG A 167 11.18 7.91 -11.35
N MET A 168 11.34 8.80 -10.38
CA MET A 168 10.22 9.58 -9.88
C MET A 168 9.96 10.74 -10.86
N THR A 169 8.75 10.77 -11.42
CA THR A 169 8.36 11.75 -12.46
C THR A 169 7.40 12.81 -11.95
N GLY A 170 6.82 12.62 -10.77
CA GLY A 170 5.88 13.58 -10.21
C GLY A 170 5.38 13.20 -8.82
N LYS A 171 4.47 14.04 -8.33
CA LYS A 171 3.67 13.78 -7.12
C LYS A 171 2.19 13.80 -7.49
N TRP A 172 1.38 13.12 -6.67
CA TRP A 172 -0.07 13.07 -6.83
C TRP A 172 -0.78 13.17 -5.47
N ASP A 173 -2.01 13.63 -5.49
CA ASP A 173 -2.92 13.73 -4.34
C ASP A 173 -4.28 13.10 -4.64
#